data_79c3d8ab23874ef60d965c6600f91db5
#
_entry.id   79c3d8ab23874ef60d965c6600f91db5
#
_cell.length_a   1.000
_cell.length_b   1.000
_cell.length_c   1.000
_cell.angle_alpha   90.00
_cell.angle_beta   90.00
_cell.angle_gamma   90.00
#
_symmetry.space_group_name_H-M   'P 1'
#
loop_
_entity.id
_entity.type
_entity.pdbx_description
1 polymer ?
#
loop_
_entity_poly.entity_id
_entity_poly.type
_entity_poly.pdbx_seq_one_letter_code
_entity_poly.pdbx_strand_id
1 'polypeptide(L)'
;MPQISEKIHELTVGQLSARSGAAVSALHFYESKGLISSRRTAGNQRRYTRDTLRRVAFIRAAQRVGIPLATIREALAELPEERTPTREDWARLSEAWRSELDERIKQLNRLRDHLTDCIGCGCLSLDTCVLSNPGDVFGERRAGSRLLVDKGRGSA
;
A
#
# COMPACT_ATOMS: atom_id res chain seq x y z
N MET A 1 13.77 16.43 -41.16
CA MET A 1 13.33 16.18 -39.80
C MET A 1 12.64 14.84 -39.77
N PRO A 2 13.19 13.80 -39.15
CA PRO A 2 12.43 12.56 -39.03
C PRO A 2 11.28 12.83 -38.06
N GLN A 3 10.07 12.59 -38.55
CA GLN A 3 8.88 12.56 -37.73
C GLN A 3 9.07 11.44 -36.71
N ILE A 4 9.29 11.83 -35.45
CA ILE A 4 9.29 10.91 -34.33
C ILE A 4 7.88 10.37 -34.25
N SER A 5 7.74 9.14 -34.71
CA SER A 5 6.48 8.44 -34.81
C SER A 5 5.78 8.43 -33.45
N GLU A 6 4.64 9.09 -33.35
CA GLU A 6 3.71 9.07 -32.18
C GLU A 6 3.17 7.65 -31.85
N LYS A 7 3.77 6.61 -32.42
CA LYS A 7 3.21 5.25 -32.44
C LYS A 7 3.59 4.33 -31.27
N ILE A 8 4.25 4.80 -30.19
CA ILE A 8 4.59 3.90 -29.08
C ILE A 8 4.15 4.51 -27.75
N HIS A 9 2.87 4.78 -27.60
CA HIS A 9 2.32 5.14 -26.30
C HIS A 9 1.59 4.00 -25.59
N GLU A 10 1.37 2.87 -26.26
CA GLU A 10 0.64 1.73 -25.71
C GLU A 10 1.51 0.48 -25.64
N LEU A 11 1.31 -0.29 -24.58
CA LEU A 11 2.00 -1.54 -24.30
C LEU A 11 1.03 -2.72 -24.41
N THR A 12 1.50 -3.83 -24.95
CA THR A 12 0.83 -5.12 -24.77
C THR A 12 0.97 -5.61 -23.33
N VAL A 13 0.14 -6.56 -22.93
CA VAL A 13 0.28 -7.17 -21.57
C VAL A 13 1.66 -7.81 -21.37
N GLY A 14 2.22 -8.42 -22.40
CA GLY A 14 3.57 -9.00 -22.35
C GLY A 14 4.65 -7.95 -22.17
N GLN A 15 4.54 -6.82 -22.89
CA GLN A 15 5.48 -5.70 -22.74
C GLN A 15 5.36 -5.04 -21.35
N LEU A 16 4.13 -4.87 -20.86
CA LEU A 16 3.88 -4.35 -19.51
C LEU A 16 4.47 -5.29 -18.46
N SER A 17 4.25 -6.60 -18.60
CA SER A 17 4.81 -7.64 -17.73
C SER A 17 6.35 -7.58 -17.71
N ALA A 18 6.99 -7.60 -18.88
CA ALA A 18 8.45 -7.57 -19.00
C ALA A 18 9.07 -6.31 -18.38
N ARG A 19 8.45 -5.14 -18.56
CA ARG A 19 8.95 -3.87 -18.06
C ARG A 19 8.67 -3.63 -16.57
N SER A 20 7.51 -4.06 -16.09
CA SER A 20 7.11 -3.87 -14.68
C SER A 20 7.66 -4.96 -13.76
N GLY A 21 8.07 -6.09 -14.31
CA GLY A 21 8.43 -7.28 -13.58
C GLY A 21 7.24 -7.95 -12.85
N ALA A 22 6.01 -7.57 -13.19
CA ALA A 22 4.80 -8.21 -12.69
C ALA A 22 4.38 -9.35 -13.63
N ALA A 23 3.97 -10.49 -13.10
CA ALA A 23 3.43 -11.57 -13.92
C ALA A 23 2.15 -11.13 -14.64
N VAL A 24 1.89 -11.68 -15.83
CA VAL A 24 0.67 -11.38 -16.61
C VAL A 24 -0.59 -11.64 -15.78
N SER A 25 -0.62 -12.71 -14.99
CA SER A 25 -1.73 -13.03 -14.09
C SER A 25 -1.97 -11.96 -13.04
N ALA A 26 -0.89 -11.37 -12.49
CA ALA A 26 -0.99 -10.26 -11.55
C ALA A 26 -1.55 -9.00 -12.21
N LEU A 27 -1.16 -8.70 -13.45
CA LEU A 27 -1.69 -7.57 -14.21
C LEU A 27 -3.19 -7.74 -14.50
N HIS A 28 -3.63 -8.93 -14.89
CA HIS A 28 -5.05 -9.24 -15.06
C HIS A 28 -5.83 -9.11 -13.74
N PHE A 29 -5.22 -9.54 -12.64
CA PHE A 29 -5.80 -9.38 -11.31
C PHE A 29 -5.93 -7.90 -10.92
N TYR A 30 -4.90 -7.08 -11.14
CA TYR A 30 -4.97 -5.63 -10.88
C TYR A 30 -6.05 -4.95 -11.71
N GLU A 31 -6.19 -5.33 -12.98
CA GLU A 31 -7.26 -4.83 -13.85
C GLU A 31 -8.64 -5.22 -13.32
N SER A 32 -8.83 -6.49 -12.92
CA SER A 32 -10.10 -6.99 -12.37
C SER A 32 -10.49 -6.30 -11.05
N LYS A 33 -9.51 -5.77 -10.30
CA LYS A 33 -9.71 -5.02 -9.07
C LYS A 33 -9.83 -3.49 -9.28
N GLY A 34 -9.76 -3.03 -10.53
CA GLY A 34 -9.87 -1.61 -10.85
C GLY A 34 -8.65 -0.78 -10.48
N LEU A 35 -7.48 -1.40 -10.33
CA LEU A 35 -6.21 -0.73 -10.02
C LEU A 35 -5.53 -0.17 -11.26
N ILE A 36 -5.70 -0.83 -12.39
CA ILE A 36 -5.22 -0.43 -13.71
C ILE A 36 -6.33 -0.65 -14.72
N SER A 37 -6.26 0.03 -15.84
CA SER A 37 -7.20 -0.11 -16.95
C SER A 37 -6.49 -0.40 -18.27
N SER A 38 -7.19 -1.05 -19.17
CA SER A 38 -6.74 -1.29 -20.53
C SER A 38 -7.77 -0.86 -21.57
N ARG A 39 -7.30 -0.52 -22.74
CA ARG A 39 -8.14 -0.38 -23.94
C ARG A 39 -8.11 -1.70 -24.75
N ARG A 40 -9.20 -2.01 -25.41
CA ARG A 40 -9.26 -3.15 -26.32
C ARG A 40 -9.06 -2.68 -27.77
N THR A 41 -8.23 -3.39 -28.52
CA THR A 41 -8.10 -3.19 -29.97
C THR A 41 -9.28 -3.84 -30.71
N ALA A 42 -9.38 -3.58 -32.01
CA ALA A 42 -10.35 -4.25 -32.88
C ALA A 42 -10.22 -5.79 -32.86
N GLY A 43 -8.99 -6.31 -32.65
CA GLY A 43 -8.72 -7.73 -32.43
C GLY A 43 -8.93 -8.22 -31.02
N ASN A 44 -9.63 -7.45 -30.18
CA ASN A 44 -9.91 -7.77 -28.76
C ASN A 44 -8.67 -7.98 -27.88
N GLN A 45 -7.55 -7.38 -28.26
CA GLN A 45 -6.31 -7.44 -27.47
C GLN A 45 -6.22 -6.24 -26.51
N ARG A 46 -5.73 -6.48 -25.29
CA ARG A 46 -5.49 -5.43 -24.30
C ARG A 46 -4.30 -4.56 -24.68
N ARG A 47 -4.48 -3.25 -24.49
CA ARG A 47 -3.43 -2.24 -24.63
C ARG A 47 -3.44 -1.34 -23.41
N TYR A 48 -2.26 -1.06 -22.87
CA TYR A 48 -2.04 -0.26 -21.68
C TYR A 48 -1.24 0.98 -22.03
N THR A 49 -1.59 2.11 -21.44
CA THR A 49 -0.80 3.33 -21.56
C THR A 49 0.52 3.22 -20.80
N ARG A 50 1.51 4.02 -21.17
CA ARG A 50 2.85 3.95 -20.52
C ARG A 50 2.81 4.33 -19.05
N ASP A 51 1.89 5.21 -18.62
CA ASP A 51 1.74 5.57 -17.21
C ASP A 51 1.30 4.37 -16.34
N THR A 52 0.69 3.36 -16.93
CA THR A 52 0.38 2.09 -16.24
C THR A 52 1.61 1.44 -15.62
N LEU A 53 2.81 1.61 -16.22
CA LEU A 53 4.07 1.15 -15.62
C LEU A 53 4.29 1.77 -14.23
N ARG A 54 4.04 3.07 -14.10
CA ARG A 54 4.19 3.78 -12.83
C ARG A 54 3.13 3.35 -11.81
N ARG A 55 1.88 3.15 -12.27
CA ARG A 55 0.81 2.61 -11.43
C ARG A 55 1.14 1.22 -10.90
N VAL A 56 1.63 0.32 -11.75
CA VAL A 56 2.05 -1.03 -11.34
C VAL A 56 3.23 -0.98 -10.37
N ALA A 57 4.21 -0.11 -10.61
CA ALA A 57 5.33 0.07 -9.69
C ALA A 57 4.86 0.54 -8.31
N PHE A 58 3.93 1.49 -8.25
CA PHE A 58 3.32 1.97 -7.02
C PHE A 58 2.54 0.87 -6.30
N ILE A 59 1.69 0.12 -7.00
CA ILE A 59 0.94 -1.02 -6.44
C ILE A 59 1.89 -2.02 -5.78
N ARG A 60 2.94 -2.43 -6.50
CA ARG A 60 3.90 -3.42 -5.99
C ARG A 60 4.70 -2.92 -4.80
N ALA A 61 5.12 -1.65 -4.81
CA ALA A 61 5.83 -1.06 -3.68
C ALA A 61 4.93 -1.02 -2.43
N ALA A 62 3.69 -0.59 -2.58
CA ALA A 62 2.71 -0.53 -1.50
C ALA A 62 2.37 -1.92 -0.95
N GLN A 63 2.18 -2.93 -1.81
CA GLN A 63 1.93 -4.30 -1.38
C GLN A 63 3.10 -4.90 -0.59
N ARG A 64 4.34 -4.59 -0.95
CA ARG A 64 5.54 -5.08 -0.23
C ARG A 64 5.57 -4.64 1.22
N VAL A 65 5.02 -3.48 1.53
CA VAL A 65 4.92 -2.98 2.91
C VAL A 65 3.56 -3.28 3.54
N GLY A 66 2.78 -4.17 2.91
CA GLY A 66 1.54 -4.70 3.46
C GLY A 66 0.36 -3.73 3.43
N ILE A 67 0.33 -2.77 2.49
CA ILE A 67 -0.85 -1.90 2.31
C ILE A 67 -1.94 -2.68 1.57
N PRO A 68 -3.18 -2.65 2.07
CA PRO A 68 -4.30 -3.35 1.43
C PRO A 68 -4.59 -2.82 0.02
N LEU A 69 -4.96 -3.71 -0.90
CA LEU A 69 -5.31 -3.34 -2.28
C LEU A 69 -6.46 -2.32 -2.37
N ALA A 70 -7.41 -2.37 -1.45
CA ALA A 70 -8.49 -1.40 -1.39
C ALA A 70 -7.96 0.02 -1.17
N THR A 71 -7.08 0.21 -0.21
CA THR A 71 -6.42 1.49 0.08
C THR A 71 -5.57 1.97 -1.11
N ILE A 72 -4.84 1.04 -1.75
CA ILE A 72 -4.06 1.37 -2.96
C ILE A 72 -4.98 1.84 -4.10
N ARG A 73 -6.11 1.17 -4.29
CA ARG A 73 -7.10 1.54 -5.31
C ARG A 73 -7.68 2.94 -5.06
N GLU A 74 -8.05 3.24 -3.83
CA GLU A 74 -8.56 4.55 -3.42
C GLU A 74 -7.54 5.66 -3.71
N ALA A 75 -6.28 5.44 -3.37
CA ALA A 75 -5.21 6.38 -3.66
C ALA A 75 -5.01 6.58 -5.18
N LEU A 76 -4.98 5.52 -5.96
CA LEU A 76 -4.84 5.61 -7.42
C LEU A 76 -6.04 6.27 -8.11
N ALA A 77 -7.24 6.20 -7.50
CA ALA A 77 -8.44 6.86 -8.01
C ALA A 77 -8.36 8.40 -7.94
N GLU A 78 -7.48 8.96 -7.11
CA GLU A 78 -7.21 10.40 -7.07
C GLU A 78 -6.42 10.91 -8.29
N LEU A 79 -5.79 10.00 -9.03
CA LEU A 79 -5.08 10.35 -10.27
C LEU A 79 -6.07 10.57 -11.42
N PRO A 80 -5.81 11.52 -12.32
CA PRO A 80 -6.67 11.76 -13.47
C PRO A 80 -6.73 10.53 -14.39
N GLU A 81 -7.93 10.21 -14.86
CA GLU A 81 -8.15 9.15 -15.86
C GLU A 81 -8.12 9.68 -17.29
N GLU A 82 -8.54 10.93 -17.48
CA GLU A 82 -8.70 11.55 -18.80
C GLU A 82 -7.37 11.97 -19.46
N ARG A 83 -6.30 12.00 -18.71
CA ARG A 83 -4.95 12.37 -19.15
C ARG A 83 -3.87 11.60 -18.41
N THR A 84 -2.69 11.55 -18.97
CA THR A 84 -1.50 11.02 -18.25
C THR A 84 -1.24 11.85 -16.99
N PRO A 85 -1.15 11.22 -15.80
CA PRO A 85 -0.82 11.92 -14.57
C PRO A 85 0.53 12.64 -14.66
N THR A 86 0.55 13.88 -14.21
CA THR A 86 1.75 14.70 -14.15
C THR A 86 2.60 14.38 -12.91
N ARG A 87 3.78 14.97 -12.84
CA ARG A 87 4.63 14.89 -11.64
C ARG A 87 3.92 15.45 -10.41
N GLU A 88 3.16 16.52 -10.59
CA GLU A 88 2.39 17.18 -9.53
C GLU A 88 1.24 16.31 -9.03
N ASP A 89 0.58 15.56 -9.91
CA ASP A 89 -0.46 14.60 -9.52
C ASP A 89 0.12 13.50 -8.63
N TRP A 90 1.26 12.94 -9.01
CA TRP A 90 1.98 11.96 -8.20
C TRP A 90 2.51 12.52 -6.89
N ALA A 91 2.94 13.80 -6.88
CA ALA A 91 3.40 14.46 -5.66
C ALA A 91 2.27 14.64 -4.64
N ARG A 92 1.07 15.04 -5.10
CA ARG A 92 -0.11 15.14 -4.23
C ARG A 92 -0.48 13.79 -3.61
N LEU A 93 -0.52 12.74 -4.41
CA LEU A 93 -0.77 11.38 -3.92
C LEU A 93 0.28 10.94 -2.89
N SER A 94 1.55 11.21 -3.16
CA SER A 94 2.65 10.87 -2.25
C SER A 94 2.55 11.63 -0.93
N GLU A 95 2.13 12.90 -0.94
CA GLU A 95 1.98 13.70 0.27
C GLU A 95 0.80 13.22 1.13
N ALA A 96 -0.34 12.87 0.51
CA ALA A 96 -1.47 12.28 1.22
C ALA A 96 -1.07 10.96 1.91
N TRP A 97 -0.27 10.16 1.24
CA TRP A 97 0.19 8.87 1.77
C TRP A 97 1.28 8.98 2.83
N ARG A 98 2.06 10.05 2.84
CA ARG A 98 3.12 10.26 3.83
C ARG A 98 2.58 10.15 5.26
N SER A 99 1.49 10.85 5.55
CA SER A 99 0.86 10.84 6.87
C SER A 99 0.43 9.45 7.32
N GLU A 100 -0.19 8.67 6.42
CA GLU A 100 -0.60 7.29 6.69
C GLU A 100 0.61 6.36 6.93
N LEU A 101 1.65 6.50 6.11
CA LEU A 101 2.89 5.73 6.26
C LEU A 101 3.61 6.07 7.57
N ASP A 102 3.68 7.34 7.95
CA ASP A 102 4.29 7.78 9.21
C ASP A 102 3.55 7.19 10.41
N GLU A 103 2.22 7.16 10.39
CA GLU A 103 1.44 6.53 11.45
C GLU A 103 1.68 5.02 11.51
N ARG A 104 1.77 4.35 10.37
CA ARG A 104 2.09 2.93 10.29
C ARG A 104 3.50 2.61 10.81
N ILE A 105 4.48 3.45 10.51
CA ILE A 105 5.84 3.35 11.05
C ILE A 105 5.81 3.46 12.57
N LYS A 106 5.07 4.40 13.13
CA LYS A 106 4.91 4.54 14.59
C LYS A 106 4.29 3.27 15.21
N GLN A 107 3.26 2.71 14.59
CA GLN A 107 2.62 1.47 15.06
C GLN A 107 3.59 0.29 15.04
N LEU A 108 4.36 0.13 13.95
CA LEU A 108 5.36 -0.92 13.82
C LEU A 108 6.49 -0.76 14.85
N ASN A 109 6.96 0.45 15.11
CA ASN A 109 7.95 0.72 16.13
C ASN A 109 7.43 0.36 17.54
N ARG A 110 6.19 0.72 17.87
CA ARG A 110 5.55 0.34 19.13
C ARG A 110 5.48 -1.19 19.28
N LEU A 111 5.05 -1.89 18.25
CA LEU A 111 4.98 -3.35 18.25
C LEU A 111 6.35 -3.98 18.49
N ARG A 112 7.38 -3.52 17.77
CA ARG A 112 8.75 -3.99 17.94
C ARG A 112 9.24 -3.79 19.37
N ASP A 113 9.04 -2.61 19.92
CA ASP A 113 9.54 -2.26 21.25
C ASP A 113 8.82 -3.08 22.33
N HIS A 114 7.52 -3.28 22.22
CA HIS A 114 6.77 -4.15 23.14
C HIS A 114 7.16 -5.63 23.04
N LEU A 115 7.43 -6.13 21.84
CA LEU A 115 7.93 -7.51 21.66
C LEU A 115 9.30 -7.69 22.31
N THR A 116 10.18 -6.69 22.19
CA THR A 116 11.50 -6.71 22.80
C THR A 116 11.40 -6.75 24.34
N ASP A 117 10.50 -5.96 24.92
CA ASP A 117 10.26 -5.95 26.35
C ASP A 117 9.73 -7.30 26.85
N CYS A 118 8.79 -7.91 26.14
CA CYS A 118 8.24 -9.22 26.46
C CYS A 118 9.28 -10.35 26.35
N ILE A 119 10.12 -10.31 25.31
CA ILE A 119 11.22 -11.30 25.13
C ILE A 119 12.28 -11.11 26.23
N GLY A 120 12.61 -9.89 26.58
CA GLY A 120 13.60 -9.56 27.59
C GLY A 120 13.24 -10.04 29.00
N CYS A 121 11.97 -10.05 29.38
CA CYS A 121 11.51 -10.53 30.69
C CYS A 121 11.22 -12.04 30.72
N GLY A 122 11.24 -12.75 29.56
CA GLY A 122 10.91 -14.18 29.48
C GLY A 122 9.44 -14.52 29.77
N CYS A 123 8.59 -13.52 29.91
CA CYS A 123 7.17 -13.68 30.17
C CYS A 123 6.43 -13.79 28.82
N LEU A 124 5.93 -14.98 28.49
CA LEU A 124 5.13 -15.24 27.30
C LEU A 124 3.64 -14.96 27.52
N SER A 125 3.21 -14.66 28.73
CA SER A 125 1.80 -14.39 29.05
C SER A 125 1.54 -12.89 29.04
N LEU A 126 0.75 -12.42 28.10
CA LEU A 126 0.24 -11.05 28.03
C LEU A 126 -0.71 -10.73 29.20
N ASP A 127 -1.35 -11.77 29.76
CA ASP A 127 -2.33 -11.64 30.85
C ASP A 127 -1.69 -11.45 32.20
N THR A 128 -0.47 -11.91 32.39
CA THR A 128 0.26 -11.90 33.70
C THR A 128 1.54 -11.08 33.67
N CYS A 129 1.80 -10.29 32.63
CA CYS A 129 3.00 -9.46 32.56
C CYS A 129 2.99 -8.38 33.63
N VAL A 130 3.84 -8.54 34.67
CA VAL A 130 3.92 -7.64 35.85
C VAL A 130 4.35 -6.23 35.45
N LEU A 131 5.11 -6.06 34.34
CA LEU A 131 5.58 -4.75 33.89
C LEU A 131 4.54 -4.05 33.01
N SER A 132 3.81 -4.79 32.18
CA SER A 132 2.87 -4.22 31.21
C SER A 132 1.42 -4.27 31.69
N ASN A 133 1.05 -5.26 32.51
CA ASN A 133 -0.31 -5.43 33.04
C ASN A 133 -0.28 -6.15 34.40
N PRO A 134 0.27 -5.51 35.46
CA PRO A 134 0.35 -6.13 36.75
C PRO A 134 -1.05 -6.41 37.32
N GLY A 135 -1.31 -7.70 37.61
CA GLY A 135 -2.60 -8.14 38.17
C GLY A 135 -3.77 -8.17 37.19
N ASP A 136 -3.47 -8.17 35.88
CA ASP A 136 -4.49 -8.20 34.80
C ASP A 136 -5.56 -7.10 34.88
N VAL A 137 -5.20 -5.94 35.42
CA VAL A 137 -6.11 -4.79 35.60
C VAL A 137 -6.79 -4.33 34.31
N PHE A 138 -6.16 -4.57 33.16
CA PHE A 138 -6.72 -4.20 31.87
C PHE A 138 -7.78 -5.19 31.36
N GLY A 139 -7.68 -6.46 31.71
CA GLY A 139 -8.65 -7.50 31.35
C GLY A 139 -10.01 -7.29 32.01
N GLU A 140 -10.03 -6.80 33.26
CA GLU A 140 -11.26 -6.54 33.99
C GLU A 140 -12.10 -5.38 33.43
N ARG A 141 -11.49 -4.48 32.68
CA ARG A 141 -12.15 -3.25 32.21
C ARG A 141 -12.59 -3.27 30.76
N ARG A 142 -11.97 -4.04 29.88
CA ARG A 142 -12.32 -4.18 28.44
C ARG A 142 -11.62 -5.36 27.79
N ALA A 143 -12.30 -6.05 26.88
CA ALA A 143 -11.69 -7.03 25.99
C ALA A 143 -10.77 -6.31 24.96
N GLY A 144 -9.57 -6.83 24.76
CA GLY A 144 -8.61 -6.37 23.75
C GLY A 144 -7.28 -5.81 24.32
N SER A 145 -6.22 -5.87 23.52
CA SER A 145 -4.89 -5.42 23.89
C SER A 145 -4.79 -3.89 23.87
N ARG A 146 -4.88 -3.26 25.04
CA ARG A 146 -4.82 -1.79 25.21
C ARG A 146 -3.44 -1.19 25.00
N LEU A 147 -2.39 -1.93 25.28
CA LEU A 147 -1.01 -1.41 25.17
C LEU A 147 -0.60 -1.11 23.73
N LEU A 148 -1.25 -1.76 22.75
CA LEU A 148 -1.02 -1.53 21.32
C LEU A 148 -1.89 -0.40 20.74
N VAL A 149 -2.99 -0.02 21.44
CA VAL A 149 -4.00 0.90 20.89
C VAL A 149 -4.02 2.27 21.59
N ASP A 150 -3.74 2.37 22.88
CA ASP A 150 -4.09 3.54 23.71
C ASP A 150 -3.00 4.59 23.96
N LYS A 151 -1.82 4.55 23.32
CA LYS A 151 -0.84 5.64 23.43
C LYS A 151 -1.05 6.79 22.41
N GLY A 152 -2.26 6.91 21.84
CA GLY A 152 -2.63 7.97 20.91
C GLY A 152 -3.57 9.04 21.44
N ARG A 153 -4.05 8.94 22.71
CA ARG A 153 -4.87 9.95 23.37
C ARG A 153 -4.28 10.32 24.71
N GLY A 154 -3.34 11.18 24.69
CA GLY A 154 -2.74 11.76 25.89
C GLY A 154 -2.19 13.11 25.57
N SER A 155 -2.93 14.02 25.94
CA SER A 155 -2.96 15.30 26.59
C SER A 155 -3.27 16.46 25.67
N ALA A 156 -4.48 16.91 25.80
CA ALA A 156 -4.75 18.34 25.84
C ALA A 156 -4.32 18.83 27.23
#